data_b5c2795a744856329a6bfdd6af8b2ea6
#
_entry.id   b5c2795a744856329a6bfdd6af8b2ea6
#
_cell.length_a   1.000
_cell.length_b   1.000
_cell.length_c   1.000
_cell.angle_alpha   90.00
_cell.angle_beta   90.00
_cell.angle_gamma   90.00
#
_symmetry.space_group_name_H-M   'P 1'
#
loop_
_entity.id
_entity.type
_entity.pdbx_description
1 polymer ?
#
loop_
_entity_poly.entity_id
_entity_poly.type
_entity_poly.pdbx_seq_one_letter_code
_entity_poly.pdbx_strand_id
1 'polypeptide(L)' 'MSFQAYLDNITAKTGKTPAELKAAASQAGVCSPTMKAAELVAWLKDTYELGHGHSMAVWAVWKSEGWV' A
#
# COMPACT_ATOMS: atom_id res chain seq x y z
N MET A 1 -8.20 -16.55 -1.68
CA MET A 1 -8.55 -15.36 -0.88
C MET A 1 -9.02 -14.26 -1.83
N SER A 2 -10.09 -13.58 -1.50
CA SER A 2 -10.59 -12.49 -2.34
C SER A 2 -9.75 -11.23 -2.17
N PHE A 3 -9.82 -10.33 -3.13
CA PHE A 3 -9.12 -9.06 -3.07
C PHE A 3 -9.53 -8.25 -1.82
N GLN A 4 -10.83 -8.26 -1.50
CA GLN A 4 -11.32 -7.56 -0.31
C GLN A 4 -10.74 -8.16 0.97
N ALA A 5 -10.54 -9.47 1.01
CA ALA A 5 -9.93 -10.10 2.18
C ALA A 5 -8.48 -9.64 2.37
N TYR A 6 -7.74 -9.43 1.28
CA TYR A 6 -6.40 -8.84 1.36
C TYR A 6 -6.46 -7.43 1.95
N LEU A 7 -7.40 -6.62 1.50
CA LEU A 7 -7.55 -5.24 1.99
C LEU A 7 -7.94 -5.23 3.47
N ASP A 8 -8.83 -6.11 3.88
CA ASP A 8 -9.24 -6.23 5.28
C ASP A 8 -8.06 -6.63 6.17
N ASN A 9 -7.23 -7.56 5.70
CA ASN A 9 -6.04 -7.99 6.43
C ASN A 9 -5.01 -6.86 6.53
N ILE A 10 -4.84 -6.08 5.47
CA ILE A 10 -3.94 -4.94 5.47
C ILE A 10 -4.39 -3.93 6.53
N THR A 11 -5.68 -3.61 6.54
CA THR A 11 -6.24 -2.68 7.52
C THR A 11 -6.07 -3.20 8.95
N ALA A 12 -6.31 -4.50 9.17
CA ALA A 12 -6.14 -5.11 10.48
C ALA A 12 -4.68 -5.08 10.93
N LYS A 13 -3.75 -5.32 10.02
CA LYS A 13 -2.33 -5.40 10.34
C LYS A 13 -1.67 -4.03 10.52
N THR A 14 -2.06 -3.06 9.71
CA THR A 14 -1.43 -1.72 9.74
C THR A 14 -2.23 -0.70 10.52
N GLY A 15 -3.51 -0.97 10.76
CA GLY A 15 -4.42 0.01 11.35
C GLY A 15 -4.83 1.11 10.39
N LYS A 16 -4.56 0.94 9.10
CA LYS A 16 -4.81 1.95 8.08
C LYS A 16 -5.46 1.36 6.84
N THR A 17 -6.39 2.12 6.25
CA THR A 17 -6.95 1.78 4.94
C THR A 17 -5.93 2.11 3.85
N PRO A 18 -6.11 1.61 2.61
CA PRO A 18 -5.22 1.99 1.50
C PRO A 18 -5.11 3.50 1.29
N ALA A 19 -6.20 4.25 1.49
CA ALA A 19 -6.17 5.71 1.39
C ALA A 19 -5.32 6.34 2.49
N GLU A 20 -5.42 5.82 3.70
CA GLU A 20 -4.60 6.28 4.82
C GLU A 20 -3.12 5.94 4.61
N LEU A 21 -2.84 4.78 4.02
CA LEU A 21 -1.48 4.40 3.66
C LEU A 21 -0.89 5.35 2.61
N LYS A 22 -1.72 5.80 1.64
CA LYS A 22 -1.29 6.78 0.65
C LYS A 22 -0.92 8.10 1.32
N ALA A 23 -1.74 8.56 2.27
CA ALA A 23 -1.44 9.79 2.99
C ALA A 23 -0.13 9.67 3.77
N ALA A 24 0.09 8.53 4.44
CA ALA A 24 1.32 8.28 5.17
C ALA A 24 2.53 8.25 4.23
N ALA A 25 2.41 7.62 3.07
CA ALA A 25 3.48 7.56 2.08
C ALA A 25 3.79 8.94 1.51
N SER A 26 2.76 9.76 1.29
CA SER A 26 2.96 11.14 0.82
C SER A 26 3.72 11.96 1.84
N GLN A 27 3.39 11.82 3.12
CA GLN A 27 4.09 12.52 4.20
C GLN A 27 5.54 12.06 4.33
N ALA A 28 5.79 10.77 4.06
CA ALA A 28 7.15 10.22 4.09
C ALA A 28 7.96 10.55 2.84
N GLY A 29 7.34 11.18 1.83
CA GLY A 29 8.00 11.50 0.58
C GLY A 29 8.18 10.30 -0.35
N VAL A 30 7.48 9.20 -0.08
CA VAL A 30 7.60 7.96 -0.85
C VAL A 30 6.62 7.94 -2.02
N CYS A 31 5.39 8.43 -1.81
CA CYS A 31 4.35 8.41 -2.83
C CYS A 31 4.58 9.53 -3.85
N SER A 32 4.72 9.14 -5.12
CA SER A 32 4.82 10.11 -6.22
C SER A 32 4.19 9.49 -7.46
N PRO A 33 3.80 10.32 -8.46
CA PRO A 33 3.26 9.79 -9.72
C PRO A 33 4.24 8.91 -10.50
N THR A 34 5.53 8.99 -10.19
CA THR A 34 6.57 8.23 -10.87
C THR A 34 7.08 7.05 -10.04
N MET A 35 6.55 6.83 -8.83
CA MET A 35 7.00 5.71 -8.00
C MET A 35 6.66 4.37 -8.63
N LYS A 36 7.45 3.35 -8.31
CA LYS A 36 7.28 2.01 -8.84
C LYS A 36 6.77 1.07 -7.75
N ALA A 37 6.15 -0.04 -8.19
CA ALA A 37 5.62 -1.04 -7.27
C ALA A 37 6.68 -1.54 -6.28
N ALA A 38 7.91 -1.74 -6.74
CA ALA A 38 9.01 -2.20 -5.89
C ALA A 38 9.31 -1.22 -4.74
N GLU A 39 9.18 0.07 -5.00
CA GLU A 39 9.39 1.10 -3.97
C GLU A 39 8.32 1.03 -2.90
N LEU A 40 7.06 0.84 -3.32
CA LEU A 40 5.95 0.69 -2.39
C LEU A 40 6.10 -0.58 -1.55
N VAL A 41 6.43 -1.70 -2.19
CA VAL A 41 6.61 -2.98 -1.50
C VAL A 41 7.71 -2.85 -0.44
N ALA A 42 8.83 -2.25 -0.78
CA ALA A 42 9.94 -2.05 0.17
C ALA A 42 9.53 -1.17 1.35
N TRP A 43 8.83 -0.07 1.07
CA TRP A 43 8.38 0.84 2.13
C TRP A 43 7.37 0.18 3.07
N LEU A 44 6.41 -0.57 2.51
CA LEU A 44 5.40 -1.25 3.32
C LEU A 44 6.04 -2.36 4.16
N LYS A 45 7.02 -3.06 3.62
CA LYS A 45 7.74 -4.09 4.37
C LYS A 45 8.51 -3.48 5.54
N ASP A 46 9.21 -2.39 5.30
CA ASP A 46 10.02 -1.73 6.34
C ASP A 46 9.16 -1.07 7.41
N THR A 47 8.05 -0.46 7.00
CA THR A 47 7.22 0.36 7.90
C THR A 47 6.17 -0.47 8.63
N TYR A 48 5.53 -1.41 7.93
CA TYR A 48 4.39 -2.16 8.46
C TYR A 48 4.60 -3.67 8.41
N GLU A 49 5.73 -4.14 7.92
CA GLU A 49 6.05 -5.56 7.80
C GLU A 49 5.03 -6.31 6.93
N LEU A 50 4.48 -5.63 5.92
CA LEU A 50 3.55 -6.26 4.99
C LEU A 50 4.28 -7.17 4.02
N GLY A 51 3.71 -8.35 3.76
CA GLY A 51 4.23 -9.27 2.77
C GLY A 51 4.05 -8.74 1.35
N HIS A 52 4.74 -9.35 0.40
CA HIS A 52 4.71 -8.94 -1.02
C HIS A 52 3.29 -8.95 -1.59
N GLY A 53 2.52 -10.02 -1.34
CA GLY A 53 1.15 -10.13 -1.86
C GLY A 53 0.24 -9.02 -1.36
N HIS A 54 0.30 -8.72 -0.06
CA HIS A 54 -0.50 -7.64 0.51
C HIS A 54 -0.05 -6.27 -0.03
N SER A 55 1.25 -6.07 -0.17
CA SER A 55 1.78 -4.82 -0.72
C SER A 55 1.33 -4.61 -2.16
N MET A 56 1.29 -5.67 -2.96
CA MET A 56 0.80 -5.58 -4.34
C MET A 56 -0.69 -5.28 -4.40
N ALA A 57 -1.46 -5.73 -3.42
CA ALA A 57 -2.89 -5.37 -3.33
C ALA A 57 -3.05 -3.86 -3.08
N VAL A 58 -2.24 -3.28 -2.21
CA VAL A 58 -2.23 -1.82 -2.01
C VAL A 58 -1.87 -1.09 -3.30
N TRP A 59 -0.84 -1.56 -3.99
CA TRP A 59 -0.43 -1.00 -5.28
C TRP A 59 -1.56 -1.01 -6.30
N ALA A 60 -2.29 -2.15 -6.40
CA ALA A 60 -3.41 -2.29 -7.31
C ALA A 60 -4.51 -1.27 -7.02
N VAL A 61 -4.83 -1.03 -5.74
CA VAL A 61 -5.81 -0.02 -5.33
C VAL A 61 -5.34 1.36 -5.76
N TRP A 62 -4.09 1.70 -5.48
CA TRP A 62 -3.55 3.02 -5.80
C TRP A 62 -3.56 3.28 -7.30
N LYS A 63 -3.24 2.28 -8.12
CA LYS A 63 -3.31 2.40 -9.57
C LYS A 63 -4.75 2.55 -10.06
N SER A 64 -5.66 1.78 -9.49
CA SER A 64 -7.09 1.85 -9.81
C SER A 64 -7.67 3.24 -9.52
N GLU A 65 -7.22 3.87 -8.45
CA GLU A 65 -7.68 5.20 -8.05
C GLU A 65 -6.92 6.32 -8.76
N GLY A 66 -5.90 6.00 -9.54
CA GLY A 66 -5.13 7.00 -10.24
C GLY A 66 -4.16 7.76 -9.36
N TRP A 67 -3.77 7.20 -8.22
CA TRP A 67 -2.86 7.86 -7.27
C TRP A 67 -1.39 7.69 -7.62
N VAL A 68 -1.08 6.75 -8.48
CA VAL A 68 0.27 6.48 -8.96
C VAL A 68 0.29 6.21 -10.46
#